data_5dc80a8cc04b609f63b5cb3e7febcf56
#
_entry.id   5dc80a8cc04b609f63b5cb3e7febcf56
#
_cell.length_a   1.000
_cell.length_b   1.000
_cell.length_c   1.000
_cell.angle_alpha   90.00
_cell.angle_beta   90.00
_cell.angle_gamma   90.00
#
_symmetry.space_group_name_H-M   'P 1'
#
loop_
_entity.id
_entity.type
_entity.pdbx_description
1 polymer ?
#
loop_
_entity_poly.entity_id
_entity_poly.type
_entity_poly.pdbx_seq_one_letter_code
_entity_poly.pdbx_strand_id
1 'polypeptide(L)'
;TGEIIDDMYYDFYGAGAREKSAQAGYDTSLTPAESKEVEITKNCISKDEAINIVKNYITIPSDYKQKTANLYEIYDDPGQKIWNISWQKTDDKGDISGTIYASVNALTKELLSFDIYDDSRWSQEFKQNYDRAAAQKKAEEFLQNFQPSRFKNVKLEDIDTNIDESEKAREHYFVYTRIVNGIPYNANGFNLTV
;
A
#
# COMPACT_ATOMS: atom_id res chain seq x y z
N THR A 1 32.86 12.77 6.02
CA THR A 1 31.68 13.68 5.99
C THR A 1 30.35 12.94 5.98
N GLY A 2 30.33 11.59 5.82
CA GLY A 2 29.10 10.76 5.82
C GLY A 2 28.66 10.31 7.21
N GLU A 3 29.56 10.16 8.16
CA GLU A 3 29.27 9.64 9.52
C GLU A 3 28.46 10.60 10.40
N ILE A 4 28.57 11.91 10.18
CA ILE A 4 27.83 12.92 10.98
C ILE A 4 26.33 12.99 10.61
N ILE A 5 25.96 12.57 9.40
CA ILE A 5 24.57 12.61 8.93
C ILE A 5 23.77 11.39 9.42
N ASP A 6 24.40 10.23 9.55
CA ASP A 6 23.75 9.02 10.06
C ASP A 6 23.40 9.13 11.56
N ASP A 7 24.30 9.68 12.39
CA ASP A 7 24.03 9.86 13.82
C ASP A 7 22.91 10.89 14.10
N MET A 8 22.75 11.91 13.24
CA MET A 8 21.72 12.93 13.40
C MET A 8 20.34 12.42 12.97
N TYR A 9 20.25 11.45 12.05
CA TYR A 9 18.99 10.90 11.56
C TYR A 9 18.40 9.89 12.55
N TYR A 10 19.24 9.10 13.22
CA TYR A 10 18.80 8.13 14.24
C TYR A 10 18.33 8.78 15.54
N ASP A 11 18.92 9.90 15.95
CA ASP A 11 18.52 10.62 17.17
C ASP A 11 17.16 11.35 17.02
N PHE A 12 16.69 11.61 15.80
CA PHE A 12 15.43 12.33 15.58
C PHE A 12 14.17 11.43 15.67
N TYR A 13 14.31 10.12 15.43
CA TYR A 13 13.19 9.16 15.42
C TYR A 13 13.27 8.07 16.50
N GLY A 14 14.28 8.07 17.34
CA GLY A 14 14.54 6.97 18.25
C GLY A 14 14.05 7.19 19.69
N ALA A 15 13.79 6.08 20.37
CA ALA A 15 13.56 6.01 21.81
C ALA A 15 14.73 6.68 22.63
N GLY A 16 15.92 6.81 22.03
CA GLY A 16 17.06 7.48 22.62
C GLY A 16 16.86 8.96 22.96
N ALA A 17 16.04 9.68 22.20
CA ALA A 17 15.70 11.06 22.51
C ALA A 17 14.89 11.19 23.82
N ARG A 18 14.04 10.20 24.13
CA ARG A 18 13.28 10.15 25.40
C ARG A 18 14.17 9.78 26.58
N GLU A 19 15.10 8.85 26.42
CA GLU A 19 16.05 8.53 27.50
C GLU A 19 16.97 9.71 27.82
N LYS A 20 17.47 10.43 26.82
CA LYS A 20 18.31 11.61 27.02
C LYS A 20 17.53 12.76 27.69
N SER A 21 16.25 12.95 27.35
CA SER A 21 15.41 13.98 27.98
C SER A 21 15.06 13.63 29.43
N ALA A 22 14.82 12.36 29.75
CA ALA A 22 14.59 11.89 31.12
C ALA A 22 15.84 12.10 32.00
N GLN A 23 17.06 11.88 31.47
CA GLN A 23 18.32 12.11 32.17
C GLN A 23 18.61 13.60 32.40
N ALA A 24 18.10 14.49 31.54
CA ALA A 24 18.28 15.93 31.66
C ALA A 24 17.25 16.61 32.60
N GLY A 25 16.31 15.84 33.20
CA GLY A 25 15.30 16.38 34.13
C GLY A 25 14.20 17.21 33.44
N TYR A 26 14.01 17.04 32.14
CA TYR A 26 12.91 17.65 31.43
C TYR A 26 11.57 16.98 31.79
N ASP A 27 10.50 17.74 31.71
CA ASP A 27 9.15 17.24 31.89
C ASP A 27 8.86 16.17 30.80
N THR A 28 8.63 14.92 31.25
CA THR A 28 8.35 13.77 30.38
C THR A 28 6.85 13.63 30.11
N SER A 29 6.03 14.58 30.55
CA SER A 29 4.61 14.58 30.19
C SER A 29 4.44 14.78 28.67
N LEU A 30 3.48 14.05 28.12
CA LEU A 30 3.15 14.20 26.71
C LEU A 30 2.62 15.61 26.46
N THR A 31 3.07 16.25 25.40
CA THR A 31 2.44 17.47 24.90
C THR A 31 0.99 17.18 24.48
N PRO A 32 0.12 18.19 24.38
CA PRO A 32 -1.25 18.00 23.89
C PRO A 32 -1.31 17.31 22.51
N ALA A 33 -0.36 17.60 21.63
CA ALA A 33 -0.27 16.96 20.32
C ALA A 33 0.11 15.46 20.45
N GLU A 34 1.13 15.13 21.23
CA GLU A 34 1.52 13.74 21.48
C GLU A 34 0.42 12.95 22.20
N SER A 35 -0.30 13.59 23.14
CA SER A 35 -1.43 12.97 23.83
C SER A 35 -2.55 12.61 22.85
N LYS A 36 -2.85 13.50 21.91
CA LYS A 36 -3.83 13.27 20.85
C LYS A 36 -3.40 12.12 19.92
N GLU A 37 -2.12 12.07 19.56
CA GLU A 37 -1.54 10.98 18.76
C GLU A 37 -1.66 9.63 19.45
N VAL A 38 -1.34 9.55 20.73
CA VAL A 38 -1.51 8.34 21.54
C VAL A 38 -2.98 7.90 21.59
N GLU A 39 -3.92 8.84 21.68
CA GLU A 39 -5.34 8.55 21.70
C GLU A 39 -5.83 8.01 20.35
N ILE A 40 -5.43 8.63 19.23
CA ILE A 40 -5.76 8.13 17.89
C ILE A 40 -5.21 6.72 17.70
N THR A 41 -3.96 6.47 18.13
CA THR A 41 -3.31 5.16 17.99
C THR A 41 -4.04 4.05 18.77
N LYS A 42 -4.70 4.36 19.87
CA LYS A 42 -5.52 3.38 20.62
C LYS A 42 -6.71 2.84 19.81
N ASN A 43 -7.20 3.60 18.84
CA ASN A 43 -8.31 3.21 17.98
C ASN A 43 -7.87 2.47 16.72
N CYS A 44 -6.56 2.38 16.48
CA CYS A 44 -6.01 1.65 15.33
C CYS A 44 -6.12 0.14 15.54
N ILE A 45 -6.39 -0.57 14.45
CA ILE A 45 -6.29 -2.03 14.43
C ILE A 45 -4.86 -2.47 14.72
N SER A 46 -4.72 -3.68 15.24
CA SER A 46 -3.42 -4.30 15.45
C SER A 46 -2.73 -4.63 14.12
N LYS A 47 -1.40 -4.82 14.19
CA LYS A 47 -0.61 -5.32 13.06
C LYS A 47 -1.16 -6.63 12.48
N ASP A 48 -1.52 -7.58 13.36
CA ASP A 48 -1.98 -8.89 12.93
C ASP A 48 -3.36 -8.81 12.26
N GLU A 49 -4.23 -7.91 12.74
CA GLU A 49 -5.52 -7.64 12.09
C GLU A 49 -5.32 -7.01 10.70
N ALA A 50 -4.40 -6.06 10.55
CA ALA A 50 -4.07 -5.48 9.25
C ALA A 50 -3.51 -6.52 8.26
N ILE A 51 -2.62 -7.42 8.72
CA ILE A 51 -2.11 -8.53 7.92
C ILE A 51 -3.24 -9.47 7.49
N ASN A 52 -4.18 -9.78 8.37
CA ASN A 52 -5.32 -10.64 8.06
C ASN A 52 -6.25 -9.99 7.04
N ILE A 53 -6.47 -8.67 7.12
CA ILE A 53 -7.22 -7.93 6.10
C ILE A 53 -6.59 -8.12 4.73
N VAL A 54 -5.27 -7.94 4.59
CA VAL A 54 -4.58 -8.16 3.31
C VAL A 54 -4.79 -9.57 2.80
N LYS A 55 -4.61 -10.59 3.66
CA LYS A 55 -4.76 -12.01 3.30
C LYS A 55 -6.18 -12.41 2.87
N ASN A 56 -7.20 -11.64 3.25
CA ASN A 56 -8.58 -11.87 2.79
C ASN A 56 -8.76 -11.52 1.31
N TYR A 57 -7.92 -10.64 0.77
CA TYR A 57 -8.01 -10.19 -0.63
C TYR A 57 -6.90 -10.74 -1.51
N ILE A 58 -5.73 -11.03 -0.93
CA ILE A 58 -4.54 -11.45 -1.68
C ILE A 58 -4.00 -12.74 -1.10
N THR A 59 -3.75 -13.72 -1.96
CA THR A 59 -3.00 -14.91 -1.57
C THR A 59 -1.52 -14.58 -1.51
N ILE A 60 -0.93 -14.66 -0.32
CA ILE A 60 0.51 -14.53 -0.13
C ILE A 60 1.16 -15.90 -0.34
N PRO A 61 1.98 -16.10 -1.39
CA PRO A 61 2.65 -17.38 -1.63
C PRO A 61 3.58 -17.77 -0.47
N SER A 62 3.76 -19.06 -0.25
CA SER A 62 4.50 -19.57 0.91
C SER A 62 6.00 -19.26 0.92
N ASP A 63 6.56 -18.95 -0.25
CA ASP A 63 7.96 -18.57 -0.45
C ASP A 63 8.19 -17.05 -0.13
N TYR A 64 7.12 -16.27 0.03
CA TYR A 64 7.21 -14.89 0.53
C TYR A 64 7.17 -14.85 2.05
N LYS A 65 8.14 -14.19 2.65
CA LYS A 65 8.22 -13.98 4.12
C LYS A 65 7.90 -12.54 4.47
N GLN A 66 7.10 -12.35 5.52
CA GLN A 66 6.83 -11.00 6.03
C GLN A 66 8.13 -10.31 6.43
N LYS A 67 8.33 -9.10 5.95
CA LYS A 67 9.53 -8.30 6.20
C LYS A 67 9.25 -7.13 7.13
N THR A 68 8.26 -6.31 6.77
CA THR A 68 7.88 -5.14 7.57
C THR A 68 6.39 -5.09 7.81
N ALA A 69 6.00 -4.43 8.89
CA ALA A 69 4.65 -3.95 9.13
C ALA A 69 4.74 -2.73 10.05
N ASN A 70 4.63 -1.55 9.48
CA ASN A 70 4.82 -0.27 10.15
C ASN A 70 3.56 0.57 10.07
N LEU A 71 3.22 1.25 11.16
CA LEU A 71 2.13 2.20 11.23
C LEU A 71 2.67 3.60 10.92
N TYR A 72 2.09 4.25 9.93
CA TYR A 72 2.43 5.60 9.50
C TYR A 72 1.24 6.53 9.61
N GLU A 73 1.52 7.81 9.83
CA GLU A 73 0.57 8.90 9.67
C GLU A 73 0.71 9.51 8.27
N ILE A 74 -0.42 9.87 7.66
CA ILE A 74 -0.38 10.63 6.40
C ILE A 74 -0.13 12.10 6.75
N TYR A 75 0.93 12.68 6.20
CA TYR A 75 1.34 14.06 6.48
C TYR A 75 0.25 15.09 6.15
N ASP A 76 -0.46 14.91 5.03
CA ASP A 76 -1.49 15.83 4.54
C ASP A 76 -2.89 15.58 5.15
N ASP A 77 -3.06 14.50 5.92
CA ASP A 77 -4.31 14.16 6.61
C ASP A 77 -3.99 13.66 8.03
N PRO A 78 -3.65 14.60 8.94
CA PRO A 78 -3.36 14.26 10.33
C PRO A 78 -4.57 13.59 10.99
N GLY A 79 -4.40 12.34 11.40
CA GLY A 79 -5.47 11.51 11.96
C GLY A 79 -5.79 10.30 11.09
N GLN A 80 -5.33 10.23 9.86
CA GLN A 80 -5.30 8.99 9.10
C GLN A 80 -4.03 8.20 9.43
N LYS A 81 -4.20 6.98 9.90
CA LYS A 81 -3.09 6.04 10.16
C LYS A 81 -3.16 4.88 9.20
N ILE A 82 -2.02 4.53 8.62
CA ILE A 82 -1.91 3.47 7.62
C ILE A 82 -0.88 2.43 8.06
N TRP A 83 -1.29 1.17 8.06
CA TRP A 83 -0.36 0.05 8.10
C TRP A 83 0.23 -0.18 6.71
N ASN A 84 1.55 0.01 6.57
CA ASN A 84 2.30 -0.44 5.40
C ASN A 84 2.98 -1.76 5.72
N ILE A 85 2.65 -2.78 4.94
CA ILE A 85 3.06 -4.16 5.17
C ILE A 85 3.80 -4.66 3.94
N SER A 86 4.90 -5.38 4.13
CA SER A 86 5.63 -5.99 3.03
C SER A 86 5.99 -7.45 3.29
N TRP A 87 6.03 -8.20 2.19
CA TRP A 87 6.57 -9.56 2.12
C TRP A 87 7.62 -9.60 1.02
N GLN A 88 8.64 -10.41 1.23
CA GLN A 88 9.74 -10.57 0.28
C GLN A 88 10.01 -12.05 0.04
N LYS A 89 10.34 -12.35 -1.21
CA LYS A 89 10.91 -13.60 -1.68
C LYS A 89 12.36 -13.34 -2.05
N THR A 90 13.23 -14.28 -1.72
CA THR A 90 14.64 -14.24 -2.12
C THR A 90 14.96 -15.42 -3.02
N ASP A 91 15.91 -15.23 -3.92
CA ASP A 91 16.47 -16.29 -4.74
C ASP A 91 17.50 -17.15 -3.96
N ASP A 92 18.10 -18.13 -4.61
CA ASP A 92 19.12 -19.03 -4.04
C ASP A 92 20.42 -18.30 -3.64
N LYS A 93 20.64 -17.07 -4.12
CA LYS A 93 21.79 -16.23 -3.77
C LYS A 93 21.50 -15.31 -2.58
N GLY A 94 20.23 -15.23 -2.15
CA GLY A 94 19.76 -14.34 -1.11
C GLY A 94 19.34 -12.95 -1.61
N ASP A 95 19.34 -12.73 -2.94
CA ASP A 95 18.87 -11.48 -3.54
C ASP A 95 17.34 -11.44 -3.56
N ILE A 96 16.76 -10.24 -3.43
CA ILE A 96 15.30 -10.07 -3.47
C ILE A 96 14.83 -10.33 -4.90
N SER A 97 14.02 -11.37 -5.07
CA SER A 97 13.44 -11.80 -6.35
C SER A 97 11.93 -11.55 -6.46
N GLY A 98 11.32 -11.09 -5.39
CA GLY A 98 9.91 -10.70 -5.39
C GLY A 98 9.53 -9.93 -4.15
N THR A 99 8.55 -9.03 -4.29
CA THR A 99 8.04 -8.22 -3.20
C THR A 99 6.53 -8.04 -3.33
N ILE A 100 5.83 -8.13 -2.21
CA ILE A 100 4.42 -7.76 -2.09
C ILE A 100 4.36 -6.60 -1.10
N TYR A 101 3.74 -5.50 -1.51
CA TYR A 101 3.41 -4.37 -0.64
C TYR A 101 1.91 -4.24 -0.50
N ALA A 102 1.45 -3.85 0.68
CA ALA A 102 0.06 -3.55 0.92
C ALA A 102 -0.09 -2.42 1.94
N SER A 103 -1.13 -1.61 1.76
CA SER A 103 -1.48 -0.52 2.67
C SER A 103 -2.91 -0.68 3.17
N VAL A 104 -3.10 -0.64 4.50
CA VAL A 104 -4.41 -0.79 5.15
C VAL A 104 -4.67 0.42 6.03
N ASN A 105 -5.84 1.05 5.89
CA ASN A 105 -6.27 2.10 6.81
C ASN A 105 -6.47 1.50 8.20
N ALA A 106 -5.71 2.01 9.18
CA ALA A 106 -5.69 1.45 10.53
C ALA A 106 -6.97 1.74 11.34
N LEU A 107 -7.78 2.72 10.90
CA LEU A 107 -9.02 3.12 11.57
C LEU A 107 -10.25 2.51 10.89
N THR A 108 -10.31 2.58 9.55
CA THR A 108 -11.48 2.11 8.79
C THR A 108 -11.40 0.64 8.39
N LYS A 109 -10.23 0.00 8.56
CA LYS A 109 -9.95 -1.39 8.17
C LYS A 109 -9.99 -1.64 6.65
N GLU A 110 -9.94 -0.58 5.85
CA GLU A 110 -9.96 -0.69 4.40
C GLU A 110 -8.58 -1.03 3.86
N LEU A 111 -8.49 -2.02 2.97
CA LEU A 111 -7.30 -2.20 2.13
C LEU A 111 -7.29 -1.05 1.12
N LEU A 112 -6.21 -0.25 1.12
CA LEU A 112 -6.08 0.95 0.28
C LEU A 112 -5.35 0.63 -1.02
N SER A 113 -4.30 -0.15 -0.93
CA SER A 113 -3.50 -0.54 -2.09
C SER A 113 -2.77 -1.85 -1.85
N PHE A 114 -2.41 -2.51 -2.93
CA PHE A 114 -1.41 -3.57 -2.94
C PHE A 114 -0.67 -3.58 -4.28
N ASP A 115 0.55 -4.06 -4.26
CA ASP A 115 1.39 -4.27 -5.41
C ASP A 115 2.14 -5.59 -5.27
N ILE A 116 2.28 -6.32 -6.38
CA ILE A 116 2.97 -7.62 -6.43
C ILE A 116 4.01 -7.56 -7.53
N TYR A 117 5.27 -7.57 -7.14
CA TYR A 117 6.42 -7.67 -8.01
C TYR A 117 7.08 -9.04 -7.88
N ASP A 118 7.40 -9.69 -8.99
CA ASP A 118 8.13 -10.96 -9.02
C ASP A 118 9.00 -11.01 -10.29
N ASP A 119 10.31 -11.19 -10.12
CA ASP A 119 11.30 -11.22 -11.20
C ASP A 119 11.00 -12.31 -12.24
N SER A 120 10.33 -13.38 -11.84
CA SER A 120 9.97 -14.46 -12.76
C SER A 120 9.08 -14.01 -13.91
N ARG A 121 8.34 -12.91 -13.72
CA ARG A 121 7.52 -12.29 -14.77
C ARG A 121 8.36 -11.78 -15.94
N TRP A 122 9.60 -11.38 -15.70
CA TRP A 122 10.49 -10.80 -16.68
C TRP A 122 11.48 -11.80 -17.27
N SER A 123 11.77 -12.88 -16.53
CA SER A 123 12.73 -13.91 -16.93
C SER A 123 12.16 -14.99 -17.85
N GLN A 124 10.83 -15.14 -17.89
CA GLN A 124 10.16 -16.15 -18.72
C GLN A 124 9.83 -15.61 -20.11
N GLU A 125 9.77 -16.53 -21.11
CA GLU A 125 9.22 -16.19 -22.40
C GLU A 125 7.80 -15.63 -22.24
N PHE A 126 7.57 -14.43 -22.78
CA PHE A 126 6.32 -13.74 -22.60
C PHE A 126 5.18 -14.49 -23.27
N LYS A 127 4.19 -14.87 -22.46
CA LYS A 127 2.93 -15.43 -22.92
C LYS A 127 1.79 -14.57 -22.39
N GLN A 128 1.08 -13.92 -23.30
CA GLN A 128 -0.11 -13.16 -22.92
C GLN A 128 -1.19 -14.10 -22.39
N ASN A 129 -1.63 -13.88 -21.15
CA ASN A 129 -2.68 -14.67 -20.51
C ASN A 129 -4.07 -14.11 -20.76
N TYR A 130 -4.18 -12.79 -20.91
CA TYR A 130 -5.44 -12.08 -21.12
C TYR A 130 -5.26 -11.02 -22.21
N ASP A 131 -6.24 -10.92 -23.11
CA ASP A 131 -6.43 -9.71 -23.89
C ASP A 131 -7.01 -8.59 -23.01
N ARG A 132 -7.09 -7.36 -23.55
CA ARG A 132 -7.56 -6.21 -22.79
C ARG A 132 -8.99 -6.39 -22.24
N ALA A 133 -9.90 -7.00 -23.01
CA ALA A 133 -11.28 -7.22 -22.60
C ALA A 133 -11.38 -8.23 -21.45
N ALA A 134 -10.63 -9.34 -21.55
CA ALA A 134 -10.56 -10.33 -20.48
C ALA A 134 -9.90 -9.77 -19.21
N ALA A 135 -8.85 -8.96 -19.35
CA ALA A 135 -8.19 -8.28 -18.23
C ALA A 135 -9.14 -7.26 -17.56
N GLN A 136 -9.89 -6.47 -18.35
CA GLN A 136 -10.91 -5.56 -17.81
C GLN A 136 -11.94 -6.31 -16.99
N LYS A 137 -12.46 -7.41 -17.53
CA LYS A 137 -13.44 -8.24 -16.81
C LYS A 137 -12.90 -8.73 -15.48
N LYS A 138 -11.62 -9.14 -15.43
CA LYS A 138 -10.95 -9.54 -14.18
C LYS A 138 -10.83 -8.38 -13.19
N ALA A 139 -10.46 -7.19 -13.65
CA ALA A 139 -10.41 -5.99 -12.83
C ALA A 139 -11.78 -5.65 -12.23
N GLU A 140 -12.85 -5.70 -13.03
CA GLU A 140 -14.21 -5.42 -12.59
C GLU A 140 -14.74 -6.48 -11.62
N GLU A 141 -14.48 -7.77 -11.86
CA GLU A 141 -14.81 -8.86 -10.93
C GLU A 141 -14.12 -8.66 -9.58
N PHE A 142 -12.84 -8.25 -9.60
CA PHE A 142 -12.12 -7.93 -8.38
C PHE A 142 -12.77 -6.75 -7.63
N LEU A 143 -13.01 -5.61 -8.30
CA LEU A 143 -13.62 -4.43 -7.70
C LEU A 143 -15.03 -4.70 -7.16
N GLN A 144 -15.81 -5.51 -7.86
CA GLN A 144 -17.15 -5.92 -7.44
C GLN A 144 -17.12 -6.70 -6.12
N ASN A 145 -16.08 -7.50 -5.89
CA ASN A 145 -15.91 -8.26 -4.66
C ASN A 145 -15.21 -7.43 -3.57
N PHE A 146 -14.30 -6.55 -3.96
CA PHE A 146 -13.46 -5.77 -3.06
C PHE A 146 -14.21 -4.59 -2.42
N GLN A 147 -14.86 -3.74 -3.23
CA GLN A 147 -15.58 -2.56 -2.77
C GLN A 147 -16.86 -2.32 -3.59
N PRO A 148 -17.86 -3.19 -3.50
CA PRO A 148 -19.04 -3.16 -4.36
C PRO A 148 -19.84 -1.86 -4.28
N SER A 149 -19.90 -1.23 -3.11
CA SER A 149 -20.60 0.05 -2.90
C SER A 149 -19.90 1.24 -3.57
N ARG A 150 -18.56 1.24 -3.60
CA ARG A 150 -17.79 2.29 -4.29
C ARG A 150 -17.73 2.03 -5.79
N PHE A 151 -17.60 0.79 -6.22
CA PHE A 151 -17.54 0.41 -7.63
C PHE A 151 -18.77 0.84 -8.42
N LYS A 152 -19.96 0.85 -7.80
CA LYS A 152 -21.19 1.36 -8.43
C LYS A 152 -21.14 2.85 -8.81
N ASN A 153 -20.26 3.61 -8.23
CA ASN A 153 -20.16 5.07 -8.39
C ASN A 153 -18.92 5.49 -9.17
N VAL A 154 -18.29 4.56 -9.89
CA VAL A 154 -17.14 4.88 -10.74
C VAL A 154 -17.44 4.59 -12.20
N LYS A 155 -16.70 5.23 -13.08
CA LYS A 155 -16.71 5.01 -14.52
C LYS A 155 -15.30 4.70 -14.99
N LEU A 156 -15.16 3.69 -15.84
CA LEU A 156 -13.90 3.44 -16.53
C LEU A 156 -13.57 4.65 -17.41
N GLU A 157 -12.37 5.17 -17.26
CA GLU A 157 -11.83 6.19 -18.16
C GLU A 157 -11.39 5.53 -19.46
N ASP A 158 -11.76 6.15 -20.57
CA ASP A 158 -11.22 5.80 -21.88
C ASP A 158 -9.84 6.46 -21.98
N ILE A 159 -8.85 5.79 -21.42
CA ILE A 159 -7.45 6.17 -21.58
C ILE A 159 -7.07 5.68 -22.97
N ASP A 160 -6.95 6.62 -23.91
CA ASP A 160 -6.34 6.36 -25.22
C ASP A 160 -4.88 5.93 -24.98
N THR A 161 -4.73 4.66 -24.65
CA THR A 161 -3.43 4.03 -24.69
C THR A 161 -3.16 3.83 -26.18
N ASN A 162 -2.32 4.67 -26.78
CA ASN A 162 -1.72 4.45 -28.10
C ASN A 162 -0.86 3.16 -28.13
N ILE A 163 -1.31 2.13 -27.40
CA ILE A 163 -0.76 0.79 -27.48
C ILE A 163 -1.39 0.19 -28.72
N ASP A 164 -0.57 -0.01 -29.73
CA ASP A 164 -0.94 -0.80 -30.88
C ASP A 164 -1.54 -2.12 -30.40
N GLU A 165 -2.84 -2.34 -30.65
CA GLU A 165 -3.54 -3.57 -30.24
C GLU A 165 -2.89 -4.84 -30.81
N SER A 166 -2.00 -4.69 -31.80
CA SER A 166 -1.18 -5.76 -32.35
C SER A 166 -0.01 -6.15 -31.43
N GLU A 167 0.42 -5.28 -30.51
CA GLU A 167 1.45 -5.59 -29.54
C GLU A 167 0.85 -6.31 -28.33
N LYS A 168 1.35 -7.51 -28.05
CA LYS A 168 1.00 -8.28 -26.86
C LYS A 168 1.46 -7.53 -25.62
N ALA A 169 0.51 -6.96 -24.87
CA ALA A 169 0.79 -6.26 -23.64
C ALA A 169 1.12 -7.24 -22.51
N ARG A 170 2.16 -6.93 -21.72
CA ARG A 170 2.48 -7.68 -20.49
C ARG A 170 1.51 -7.35 -19.37
N GLU A 171 1.00 -6.12 -19.34
CA GLU A 171 0.11 -5.59 -18.32
C GLU A 171 -0.95 -4.71 -18.97
N HIS A 172 -2.16 -4.75 -18.43
CA HIS A 172 -3.26 -3.89 -18.82
C HIS A 172 -3.60 -2.95 -17.66
N TYR A 173 -3.56 -1.66 -17.93
CA TYR A 173 -3.87 -0.63 -16.94
C TYR A 173 -5.29 -0.09 -17.11
N PHE A 174 -6.02 0.05 -16.00
CA PHE A 174 -7.39 0.54 -15.94
C PHE A 174 -7.54 1.61 -14.86
N VAL A 175 -8.17 2.72 -15.22
CA VAL A 175 -8.53 3.80 -14.29
C VAL A 175 -10.04 3.91 -14.23
N TYR A 176 -10.57 3.81 -13.01
CA TYR A 176 -11.99 3.99 -12.73
C TYR A 176 -12.14 5.23 -11.87
N THR A 177 -12.71 6.29 -12.45
CA THR A 177 -12.90 7.58 -11.78
C THR A 177 -14.26 7.64 -11.10
N ARG A 178 -14.27 8.14 -9.87
CA ARG A 178 -15.49 8.35 -9.11
C ARG A 178 -16.34 9.44 -9.75
N ILE A 179 -17.65 9.16 -9.89
CA ILE A 179 -18.64 10.11 -10.37
C ILE A 179 -19.58 10.48 -9.23
N VAL A 180 -19.72 11.76 -8.96
CA VAL A 180 -20.66 12.30 -7.97
C VAL A 180 -21.52 13.36 -8.64
N ASN A 181 -22.84 13.16 -8.69
CA ASN A 181 -23.78 14.05 -9.37
C ASN A 181 -23.39 14.37 -10.83
N GLY A 182 -22.84 13.37 -11.54
CA GLY A 182 -22.38 13.52 -12.92
C GLY A 182 -21.00 14.19 -13.08
N ILE A 183 -20.35 14.60 -11.99
CA ILE A 183 -19.05 15.25 -12.00
C ILE A 183 -17.95 14.22 -11.68
N PRO A 184 -16.91 14.08 -12.54
CA PRO A 184 -15.79 13.22 -12.27
C PRO A 184 -14.85 13.82 -11.21
N TYR A 185 -14.42 12.97 -10.28
CA TYR A 185 -13.43 13.27 -9.25
C TYR A 185 -12.15 12.50 -9.56
N ASN A 186 -11.25 13.09 -10.34
CA ASN A 186 -10.05 12.43 -10.88
C ASN A 186 -9.06 11.95 -9.83
N ALA A 187 -9.07 12.55 -8.62
CA ALA A 187 -8.23 12.11 -7.51
C ALA A 187 -8.85 10.97 -6.67
N ASN A 188 -10.02 10.46 -7.08
CA ASN A 188 -10.76 9.49 -6.30
C ASN A 188 -11.35 8.40 -7.22
N GLY A 189 -11.02 7.15 -6.94
CA GLY A 189 -11.45 6.04 -7.77
C GLY A 189 -10.58 4.81 -7.53
N PHE A 190 -10.34 4.04 -8.61
CA PHE A 190 -9.49 2.86 -8.56
C PHE A 190 -8.53 2.85 -9.74
N ASN A 191 -7.29 2.48 -9.47
CA ASN A 191 -6.28 2.19 -10.48
C ASN A 191 -5.92 0.71 -10.36
N LEU A 192 -6.00 -0.03 -11.46
CA LEU A 192 -5.68 -1.45 -11.51
C LEU A 192 -4.74 -1.77 -12.65
N THR A 193 -3.82 -2.68 -12.36
CA THR A 193 -2.98 -3.34 -13.36
C THR A 193 -3.27 -4.84 -13.31
N VAL A 194 -3.49 -5.43 -14.47
CA VAL A 194 -3.80 -6.87 -14.64
C VAL A 194 -2.78 -7.51 -15.55
#